data_923805e72c6cb32d9edec7496b459ae9
#
_entry.id   923805e72c6cb32d9edec7496b459ae9
#
_cell.length_a   1.000
_cell.length_b   1.000
_cell.length_c   1.000
_cell.angle_alpha   90.00
_cell.angle_beta   90.00
_cell.angle_gamma   90.00
#
_symmetry.space_group_name_H-M   'P 1'
#
loop_
_entity.id
_entity.type
_entity.pdbx_description
1 polymer ?
#
loop_
_entity_poly.entity_id
_entity_poly.type
_entity_poly.pdbx_seq_one_letter_code
_entity_poly.pdbx_strand_id
1 'polypeptide(L)'
;MISYFKTLIFFVIPFQIITANTITVEAPKILLINVGFNVTFRGDFNPDEQFFLEHDEKTYSPSATSAEKITFKGILSNSLGNASFSLNSNGLKIFEFEKYSIRPWVSILPPIIAIALAFLTKSIVPSLFAAIWFGAWAVNGLTFGGIFAGLLDTFNVFILNTILDRDHAVIALFTLMLGGMVGIIYRNGGMHGIIQLLIKKANTPKKGQISIWLFGLVIFFDDYSNTLIVGNTSRLLCDKLGISREKLAYLVDSTSAPVATIAVITTWIGFQISIISDSIETIGGISESAYLLFINSIAYSF
;
A
#
# COMPACT_ATOMS: atom_id res chain seq x y z
N MET A 1 -68.29 -25.13 -25.00
CA MET A 1 -66.84 -25.04 -25.17
C MET A 1 -66.33 -24.67 -23.78
N ILE A 2 -65.89 -25.69 -23.03
CA ILE A 2 -65.68 -25.64 -21.58
C ILE A 2 -64.19 -25.38 -21.33
N SER A 3 -63.91 -24.22 -20.73
CA SER A 3 -62.55 -23.82 -20.30
C SER A 3 -62.25 -24.35 -18.90
N TYR A 4 -61.29 -25.25 -18.79
CA TYR A 4 -60.77 -25.70 -17.49
C TYR A 4 -59.75 -24.71 -16.95
N PHE A 5 -60.10 -24.01 -15.92
CA PHE A 5 -59.17 -23.22 -15.11
C PHE A 5 -58.58 -24.14 -14.04
N LYS A 6 -57.31 -24.56 -14.20
CA LYS A 6 -56.59 -25.28 -13.16
C LYS A 6 -56.02 -24.27 -12.16
N THR A 7 -56.57 -24.27 -10.98
CA THR A 7 -56.03 -23.53 -9.84
C THR A 7 -54.75 -24.19 -9.35
N LEU A 8 -53.60 -23.51 -9.59
CA LEU A 8 -52.30 -23.93 -9.09
C LEU A 8 -52.17 -23.42 -7.65
N ILE A 9 -52.32 -24.30 -6.66
CA ILE A 9 -52.08 -23.99 -5.28
C ILE A 9 -50.56 -23.99 -5.08
N PHE A 10 -49.97 -22.80 -4.94
CA PHE A 10 -48.61 -22.63 -4.47
C PHE A 10 -48.55 -22.94 -2.97
N PHE A 11 -47.99 -24.09 -2.63
CA PHE A 11 -47.57 -24.37 -1.25
C PHE A 11 -46.33 -23.49 -0.97
N VAL A 12 -46.52 -22.36 -0.30
CA VAL A 12 -45.44 -21.59 0.31
C VAL A 12 -44.97 -22.36 1.52
N ILE A 13 -43.92 -23.17 1.35
CA ILE A 13 -43.16 -23.71 2.47
C ILE A 13 -42.43 -22.50 3.09
N PRO A 14 -42.64 -22.18 4.37
CA PRO A 14 -41.85 -21.15 5.01
C PRO A 14 -40.42 -21.69 5.11
N PHE A 15 -39.54 -21.15 4.29
CA PHE A 15 -38.11 -21.35 4.42
C PHE A 15 -37.73 -20.69 5.74
N GLN A 16 -37.65 -21.45 6.81
CA GLN A 16 -36.97 -21.02 8.01
C GLN A 16 -35.52 -20.83 7.62
N ILE A 17 -35.13 -19.58 7.45
CA ILE A 17 -33.72 -19.19 7.40
C ILE A 17 -33.18 -19.53 8.79
N ILE A 18 -32.59 -20.72 8.93
CA ILE A 18 -31.66 -20.99 10.01
C ILE A 18 -30.48 -20.05 9.73
N THR A 19 -30.45 -18.93 10.42
CA THR A 19 -29.25 -18.10 10.52
C THR A 19 -28.23 -18.93 11.27
N ALA A 20 -27.49 -19.76 10.56
CA ALA A 20 -26.27 -20.34 11.09
C ALA A 20 -25.39 -19.14 11.44
N ASN A 21 -25.06 -18.97 12.72
CA ASN A 21 -24.05 -18.01 13.19
C ASN A 21 -22.76 -18.29 12.42
N THR A 22 -22.55 -17.57 11.33
CA THR A 22 -21.36 -17.74 10.50
C THR A 22 -20.21 -17.01 11.18
N ILE A 23 -19.42 -17.77 11.93
CA ILE A 23 -18.17 -17.25 12.47
C ILE A 23 -17.24 -17.01 11.29
N THR A 24 -16.75 -15.79 11.14
CA THR A 24 -15.73 -15.43 10.16
C THR A 24 -14.39 -15.18 10.86
N VAL A 25 -13.29 -15.59 10.22
CA VAL A 25 -11.94 -15.43 10.77
C VAL A 25 -11.15 -14.44 9.95
N GLU A 26 -10.61 -13.43 10.61
CA GLU A 26 -9.65 -12.49 10.07
C GLU A 26 -8.26 -12.87 10.60
N ALA A 27 -7.42 -13.40 9.74
CA ALA A 27 -6.03 -13.78 10.04
C ALA A 27 -5.19 -13.53 8.79
N PRO A 28 -3.85 -13.38 8.91
CA PRO A 28 -2.96 -13.28 7.75
C PRO A 28 -3.18 -14.45 6.79
N LYS A 29 -3.11 -14.18 5.48
CA LYS A 29 -3.25 -15.25 4.47
C LYS A 29 -2.17 -16.32 4.60
N ILE A 30 -0.96 -15.90 4.97
CA ILE A 30 0.19 -16.77 5.21
C ILE A 30 0.83 -16.40 6.54
N LEU A 31 1.37 -17.37 7.24
CA LEU A 31 2.04 -17.18 8.52
C LEU A 31 3.55 -17.23 8.34
N LEU A 32 4.26 -16.47 9.16
CA LEU A 32 5.71 -16.53 9.25
C LEU A 32 6.10 -17.25 10.53
N ILE A 33 6.97 -18.27 10.41
CA ILE A 33 7.42 -19.06 11.57
C ILE A 33 8.08 -18.13 12.59
N ASN A 34 7.74 -18.31 13.88
CA ASN A 34 8.25 -17.54 15.01
C ASN A 34 7.99 -16.04 14.93
N VAL A 35 7.07 -15.60 14.08
CA VAL A 35 6.60 -14.21 14.02
C VAL A 35 5.20 -14.15 14.59
N GLY A 36 5.00 -13.29 15.58
CA GLY A 36 3.70 -13.11 16.24
C GLY A 36 2.68 -12.48 15.29
N PHE A 37 1.49 -13.05 15.25
CA PHE A 37 0.37 -12.53 14.47
C PHE A 37 -0.91 -12.46 15.32
N ASN A 38 -1.91 -11.75 14.79
CA ASN A 38 -3.19 -11.62 15.46
C ASN A 38 -4.26 -12.37 14.67
N VAL A 39 -5.22 -12.94 15.40
CA VAL A 39 -6.41 -13.58 14.83
C VAL A 39 -7.64 -12.92 15.45
N THR A 40 -8.58 -12.56 14.61
CA THR A 40 -9.85 -11.99 15.03
C THR A 40 -10.99 -12.85 14.47
N PHE A 41 -11.85 -13.29 15.34
CA PHE A 41 -13.11 -13.93 15.00
C PHE A 41 -14.22 -12.90 15.07
N ARG A 42 -15.09 -12.87 14.07
CA ARG A 42 -16.33 -12.09 14.08
C ARG A 42 -17.52 -13.03 13.99
N GLY A 43 -18.48 -12.79 14.81
CA GLY A 43 -19.69 -13.62 14.93
C GLY A 43 -20.54 -13.13 16.09
N ASP A 44 -21.51 -13.93 16.49
CA ASP A 44 -22.31 -13.68 17.67
C ASP A 44 -21.77 -14.54 18.81
N PHE A 45 -21.13 -13.89 19.78
CA PHE A 45 -20.45 -14.55 20.89
C PHE A 45 -21.07 -14.12 22.21
N ASN A 46 -21.21 -15.07 23.13
CA ASN A 46 -21.60 -14.74 24.49
C ASN A 46 -20.38 -14.25 25.29
N PRO A 47 -20.34 -12.97 25.75
CA PRO A 47 -19.19 -12.44 26.48
C PRO A 47 -18.87 -13.16 27.80
N ASP A 48 -19.83 -13.87 28.37
CA ASP A 48 -19.66 -14.63 29.63
C ASP A 48 -18.99 -16.00 29.40
N GLU A 49 -18.83 -16.43 28.16
CA GLU A 49 -18.16 -17.67 27.84
C GLU A 49 -16.63 -17.50 27.76
N GLN A 50 -15.91 -18.55 28.15
CA GLN A 50 -14.48 -18.59 28.05
C GLN A 50 -14.06 -19.15 26.70
N PHE A 51 -13.36 -18.35 25.92
CA PHE A 51 -12.83 -18.74 24.62
C PHE A 51 -11.32 -18.97 24.68
N PHE A 52 -10.85 -19.99 23.98
CA PHE A 52 -9.44 -20.33 23.86
C PHE A 52 -9.11 -20.69 22.41
N LEU A 53 -7.97 -20.23 21.95
CA LEU A 53 -7.43 -20.63 20.64
C LEU A 53 -6.30 -21.63 20.87
N GLU A 54 -6.45 -22.83 20.32
CA GLU A 54 -5.42 -23.89 20.40
C GLU A 54 -4.65 -24.01 19.11
N HIS A 55 -3.33 -24.08 19.22
CA HIS A 55 -2.40 -24.32 18.12
C HIS A 55 -1.08 -24.88 18.67
N ASP A 56 -0.51 -25.92 18.01
CA ASP A 56 0.78 -26.55 18.37
C ASP A 56 0.90 -26.86 19.88
N GLU A 57 -0.12 -27.51 20.46
CA GLU A 57 -0.21 -27.86 21.90
C GLU A 57 -0.19 -26.63 22.84
N LYS A 58 -0.32 -25.43 22.31
CA LYS A 58 -0.43 -24.19 23.08
C LYS A 58 -1.85 -23.67 23.05
N THR A 59 -2.26 -23.14 24.20
CA THR A 59 -3.56 -22.51 24.39
C THR A 59 -3.36 -21.01 24.59
N TYR A 60 -4.03 -20.22 23.78
CA TYR A 60 -3.99 -18.75 23.85
C TYR A 60 -5.31 -18.23 24.41
N SER A 61 -5.22 -17.28 25.35
CA SER A 61 -6.38 -16.56 25.86
C SER A 61 -6.67 -15.31 25.02
N PRO A 62 -7.93 -14.91 24.89
CA PRO A 62 -8.28 -13.73 24.12
C PRO A 62 -7.72 -12.46 24.77
N SER A 63 -7.26 -11.55 23.93
CA SER A 63 -6.81 -10.22 24.37
C SER A 63 -7.95 -9.22 24.50
N ALA A 64 -9.05 -9.47 23.79
CA ALA A 64 -10.29 -8.70 23.86
C ALA A 64 -11.46 -9.59 23.42
N THR A 65 -12.57 -9.51 24.16
CA THR A 65 -13.82 -10.23 23.88
C THR A 65 -14.97 -9.25 23.91
N SER A 66 -15.80 -9.30 22.89
CA SER A 66 -17.07 -8.57 22.80
C SER A 66 -18.14 -9.49 22.19
N ALA A 67 -19.41 -9.10 22.23
CA ALA A 67 -20.51 -9.89 21.64
C ALA A 67 -20.32 -10.16 20.14
N GLU A 68 -19.62 -9.30 19.41
CA GLU A 68 -19.45 -9.41 17.96
C GLU A 68 -18.03 -9.84 17.54
N LYS A 69 -17.06 -9.79 18.47
CA LYS A 69 -15.63 -9.92 18.11
C LYS A 69 -14.79 -10.50 19.24
N ILE A 70 -13.96 -11.48 18.90
CA ILE A 70 -12.92 -12.03 19.79
C ILE A 70 -11.57 -11.86 19.11
N THR A 71 -10.58 -11.29 19.82
CA THR A 71 -9.25 -11.06 19.27
C THR A 71 -8.18 -11.75 20.12
N PHE A 72 -7.33 -12.51 19.46
CA PHE A 72 -6.13 -13.12 20.03
C PHE A 72 -4.90 -12.42 19.45
N LYS A 73 -3.94 -12.05 20.29
CA LYS A 73 -2.71 -11.34 19.89
C LYS A 73 -1.48 -12.17 20.20
N GLY A 74 -0.46 -12.00 19.34
CA GLY A 74 0.86 -12.60 19.55
C GLY A 74 0.89 -14.12 19.41
N ILE A 75 0.04 -14.70 18.59
CA ILE A 75 0.03 -16.13 18.30
C ILE A 75 1.30 -16.44 17.49
N LEU A 76 1.97 -17.54 17.83
CA LEU A 76 3.17 -18.01 17.16
C LEU A 76 2.89 -19.35 16.48
N SER A 77 3.28 -19.50 15.24
CA SER A 77 3.36 -20.80 14.56
C SER A 77 4.81 -21.23 14.46
N ASN A 78 5.10 -22.46 14.89
CA ASN A 78 6.47 -23.02 14.91
C ASN A 78 6.73 -24.04 13.81
N SER A 79 5.66 -24.50 13.13
CA SER A 79 5.72 -25.56 12.10
C SER A 79 5.72 -24.97 10.68
N LEU A 80 6.47 -25.61 9.77
CA LEU A 80 6.41 -25.35 8.33
C LEU A 80 5.20 -26.06 7.71
N GLY A 81 4.53 -25.44 6.77
CA GLY A 81 3.41 -26.03 6.05
C GLY A 81 2.06 -25.67 6.65
N ASN A 82 1.09 -26.57 6.56
CA ASN A 82 -0.25 -26.31 7.07
C ASN A 82 -0.26 -26.28 8.60
N ALA A 83 -0.69 -25.19 9.16
CA ALA A 83 -0.92 -24.97 10.58
C ALA A 83 -2.42 -24.91 10.84
N SER A 84 -2.92 -25.81 11.68
CA SER A 84 -4.33 -25.86 12.09
C SER A 84 -4.54 -25.10 13.40
N PHE A 85 -5.62 -24.36 13.47
CA PHE A 85 -6.04 -23.58 14.63
C PHE A 85 -7.47 -23.95 14.98
N SER A 86 -7.73 -24.19 16.26
CA SER A 86 -9.07 -24.47 16.74
C SER A 86 -9.51 -23.45 17.78
N LEU A 87 -10.68 -22.84 17.56
CA LEU A 87 -11.36 -22.00 18.54
C LEU A 87 -12.25 -22.88 19.40
N ASN A 88 -12.00 -22.87 20.70
CA ASN A 88 -12.75 -23.66 21.66
C ASN A 88 -13.49 -22.74 22.63
N SER A 89 -14.72 -23.13 23.02
CA SER A 89 -15.49 -22.53 24.13
C SER A 89 -15.96 -23.63 25.05
N ASN A 90 -15.76 -23.44 26.36
CA ASN A 90 -16.18 -24.40 27.40
C ASN A 90 -15.74 -25.87 27.13
N GLY A 91 -14.56 -26.04 26.51
CA GLY A 91 -14.00 -27.35 26.15
C GLY A 91 -14.60 -27.99 24.89
N LEU A 92 -15.49 -27.29 24.18
CA LEU A 92 -16.03 -27.72 22.88
C LEU A 92 -15.38 -26.92 21.75
N LYS A 93 -14.99 -27.63 20.70
CA LYS A 93 -14.47 -27.00 19.47
C LYS A 93 -15.61 -26.36 18.69
N ILE A 94 -15.54 -25.03 18.50
CA ILE A 94 -16.56 -24.24 17.81
C ILE A 94 -16.18 -24.01 16.34
N PHE A 95 -14.90 -23.71 16.09
CA PHE A 95 -14.41 -23.33 14.75
C PHE A 95 -12.99 -23.84 14.53
N GLU A 96 -12.70 -24.24 13.30
CA GLU A 96 -11.35 -24.67 12.89
C GLU A 96 -10.98 -24.01 11.57
N PHE A 97 -9.73 -23.59 11.46
CA PHE A 97 -9.18 -23.08 10.20
C PHE A 97 -7.72 -23.46 10.06
N GLU A 98 -7.26 -23.51 8.82
CA GLU A 98 -5.88 -23.80 8.49
C GLU A 98 -5.23 -22.59 7.82
N LYS A 99 -3.94 -22.39 8.08
CA LYS A 99 -3.10 -21.40 7.43
C LYS A 99 -1.76 -22.02 7.05
N TYR A 100 -1.19 -21.56 5.96
CA TYR A 100 0.10 -22.02 5.51
C TYR A 100 1.23 -21.20 6.13
N SER A 101 2.21 -21.86 6.73
CA SER A 101 3.36 -21.22 7.39
C SER A 101 4.62 -21.36 6.54
N ILE A 102 5.33 -20.26 6.34
CA ILE A 102 6.59 -20.20 5.60
C ILE A 102 7.72 -19.63 6.47
N ARG A 103 8.95 -19.82 6.00
CA ARG A 103 10.12 -19.23 6.66
C ARG A 103 10.12 -17.70 6.48
N PRO A 104 10.44 -16.90 7.52
CA PRO A 104 10.38 -15.46 7.47
C PRO A 104 11.22 -14.80 6.36
N TRP A 105 12.40 -15.39 6.05
CA TRP A 105 13.28 -14.85 5.02
C TRP A 105 12.67 -14.84 3.60
N VAL A 106 11.66 -15.70 3.35
CA VAL A 106 10.94 -15.72 2.05
C VAL A 106 10.22 -14.40 1.79
N SER A 107 9.75 -13.72 2.84
CA SER A 107 9.08 -12.42 2.72
C SER A 107 10.00 -11.29 2.24
N ILE A 108 11.32 -11.47 2.34
CA ILE A 108 12.32 -10.50 1.88
C ILE A 108 12.63 -10.67 0.38
N LEU A 109 12.33 -11.84 -0.19
CA LEU A 109 12.65 -12.12 -1.60
C LEU A 109 11.93 -11.21 -2.61
N PRO A 110 10.63 -10.91 -2.50
CA PRO A 110 9.96 -10.03 -3.46
C PRO A 110 10.68 -8.68 -3.68
N PRO A 111 11.02 -7.89 -2.65
CA PRO A 111 11.77 -6.65 -2.87
C PRO A 111 13.17 -6.87 -3.42
N ILE A 112 13.88 -7.93 -3.03
CA ILE A 112 15.19 -8.27 -3.60
C ILE A 112 15.06 -8.60 -5.09
N ILE A 113 14.06 -9.40 -5.47
CA ILE A 113 13.78 -9.75 -6.88
C ILE A 113 13.48 -8.49 -7.68
N ALA A 114 12.63 -7.58 -7.15
CA ALA A 114 12.31 -6.32 -7.81
C ALA A 114 13.57 -5.52 -8.12
N ILE A 115 14.43 -5.32 -7.14
CA ILE A 115 15.68 -4.54 -7.28
C ILE A 115 16.64 -5.24 -8.23
N ALA A 116 16.91 -6.53 -8.03
CA ALA A 116 17.85 -7.27 -8.86
C ALA A 116 17.42 -7.30 -10.33
N LEU A 117 16.14 -7.58 -10.60
CA LEU A 117 15.62 -7.57 -11.97
C LEU A 117 15.60 -6.16 -12.56
N ALA A 118 15.33 -5.10 -11.80
CA ALA A 118 15.37 -3.74 -12.29
C ALA A 118 16.78 -3.34 -12.77
N PHE A 119 17.82 -3.76 -12.04
CA PHE A 119 19.21 -3.56 -12.47
C PHE A 119 19.58 -4.38 -13.72
N LEU A 120 19.13 -5.64 -13.78
CA LEU A 120 19.43 -6.53 -14.91
C LEU A 120 18.70 -6.13 -16.19
N THR A 121 17.41 -5.86 -16.08
CA THR A 121 16.55 -5.57 -17.24
C THR A 121 16.53 -4.09 -17.63
N LYS A 122 17.02 -3.21 -16.76
CA LYS A 122 16.90 -1.75 -16.86
C LYS A 122 15.44 -1.28 -17.06
N SER A 123 14.48 -2.08 -16.59
CA SER A 123 13.06 -1.84 -16.74
C SER A 123 12.34 -2.11 -15.40
N ILE A 124 11.65 -1.10 -14.89
CA ILE A 124 11.02 -1.15 -13.56
C ILE A 124 9.74 -1.98 -13.58
N VAL A 125 8.87 -1.77 -14.58
CA VAL A 125 7.53 -2.38 -14.60
C VAL A 125 7.56 -3.91 -14.64
N PRO A 126 8.32 -4.57 -15.54
CA PRO A 126 8.41 -6.03 -15.52
C PRO A 126 9.04 -6.59 -14.25
N SER A 127 9.98 -5.84 -13.66
CA SER A 127 10.67 -6.26 -12.43
C SER A 127 9.74 -6.23 -11.21
N LEU A 128 8.94 -5.19 -11.08
CA LEU A 128 7.90 -5.11 -10.05
C LEU A 128 6.82 -6.18 -10.25
N PHE A 129 6.39 -6.40 -11.50
CA PHE A 129 5.42 -7.45 -11.79
C PHE A 129 5.94 -8.83 -11.38
N ALA A 130 7.18 -9.19 -11.74
CA ALA A 130 7.79 -10.45 -11.37
C ALA A 130 7.92 -10.62 -9.84
N ALA A 131 8.23 -9.55 -9.14
CA ALA A 131 8.32 -9.55 -7.68
C ALA A 131 6.95 -9.75 -7.00
N ILE A 132 5.91 -9.08 -7.49
CA ILE A 132 4.53 -9.26 -7.01
C ILE A 132 4.06 -10.70 -7.29
N TRP A 133 4.32 -11.20 -8.49
CA TRP A 133 3.99 -12.58 -8.86
C TRP A 133 4.70 -13.59 -7.96
N PHE A 134 5.99 -13.41 -7.68
CA PHE A 134 6.71 -14.26 -6.73
C PHE A 134 6.09 -14.20 -5.33
N GLY A 135 5.74 -13.00 -4.85
CA GLY A 135 5.03 -12.81 -3.58
C GLY A 135 3.68 -13.53 -3.56
N ALA A 136 2.90 -13.41 -4.62
CA ALA A 136 1.63 -14.11 -4.80
C ALA A 136 1.81 -15.63 -4.80
N TRP A 137 2.85 -16.13 -5.47
CA TRP A 137 3.21 -17.55 -5.43
C TRP A 137 3.58 -18.02 -4.03
N ALA A 138 4.35 -17.23 -3.28
CA ALA A 138 4.68 -17.53 -1.89
C ALA A 138 3.44 -17.61 -1.01
N VAL A 139 2.46 -16.71 -1.20
CA VAL A 139 1.16 -16.74 -0.52
C VAL A 139 0.33 -17.99 -0.89
N ASN A 140 0.53 -18.56 -2.07
CA ASN A 140 -0.07 -19.82 -2.51
C ASN A 140 0.78 -21.06 -2.14
N GLY A 141 1.64 -20.95 -1.14
CA GLY A 141 2.37 -22.06 -0.51
C GLY A 141 3.57 -22.60 -1.29
N LEU A 142 4.10 -21.86 -2.29
CA LEU A 142 5.26 -22.24 -3.11
C LEU A 142 5.08 -23.58 -3.85
N THR A 143 3.87 -24.03 -4.08
CA THR A 143 3.55 -25.26 -4.82
C THR A 143 3.65 -25.03 -6.33
N PHE A 144 3.80 -26.11 -7.10
CA PHE A 144 3.85 -26.00 -8.57
C PHE A 144 2.54 -25.41 -9.15
N GLY A 145 1.38 -25.86 -8.64
CA GLY A 145 0.08 -25.25 -8.99
C GLY A 145 -0.06 -23.80 -8.53
N GLY A 146 0.57 -23.45 -7.40
CA GLY A 146 0.62 -22.09 -6.87
C GLY A 146 1.29 -21.07 -7.77
N ILE A 147 2.15 -21.48 -8.72
CA ILE A 147 2.77 -20.59 -9.72
C ILE A 147 1.67 -19.94 -10.57
N PHE A 148 0.75 -20.74 -11.10
CA PHE A 148 -0.35 -20.27 -11.94
C PHE A 148 -1.42 -19.54 -11.12
N ALA A 149 -1.77 -20.08 -9.95
CA ALA A 149 -2.68 -19.41 -9.03
C ALA A 149 -2.13 -18.04 -8.61
N GLY A 150 -0.84 -17.94 -8.26
CA GLY A 150 -0.17 -16.70 -7.94
C GLY A 150 -0.15 -15.70 -9.10
N LEU A 151 -0.02 -16.16 -10.34
CA LEU A 151 -0.12 -15.30 -11.51
C LEU A 151 -1.51 -14.68 -11.64
N LEU A 152 -2.57 -15.48 -11.50
CA LEU A 152 -3.94 -14.99 -11.52
C LEU A 152 -4.24 -14.04 -10.35
N ASP A 153 -3.76 -14.37 -9.16
CA ASP A 153 -3.90 -13.52 -7.97
C ASP A 153 -3.17 -12.19 -8.13
N THR A 154 -2.04 -12.17 -8.86
CA THR A 154 -1.34 -10.91 -9.17
C THR A 154 -2.25 -9.93 -9.87
N PHE A 155 -3.08 -10.37 -10.81
CA PHE A 155 -4.03 -9.51 -11.49
C PHE A 155 -5.29 -9.26 -10.67
N ASN A 156 -5.95 -10.34 -10.19
CA ASN A 156 -7.29 -10.25 -9.61
C ASN A 156 -7.29 -9.76 -8.16
N VAL A 157 -6.23 -10.04 -7.39
CA VAL A 157 -6.17 -9.67 -5.98
C VAL A 157 -5.28 -8.45 -5.80
N PHE A 158 -4.03 -8.50 -6.25
CA PHE A 158 -3.08 -7.43 -5.93
C PHE A 158 -3.29 -6.19 -6.81
N ILE A 159 -3.29 -6.33 -8.14
CA ILE A 159 -3.42 -5.18 -9.05
C ILE A 159 -4.83 -4.61 -8.99
N LEU A 160 -5.86 -5.46 -9.12
CA LEU A 160 -7.25 -4.99 -9.16
C LEU A 160 -7.66 -4.33 -7.85
N ASN A 161 -7.36 -4.92 -6.69
CA ASN A 161 -7.71 -4.31 -5.40
C ASN A 161 -6.97 -2.98 -5.18
N THR A 162 -5.70 -2.88 -5.62
CA THR A 162 -4.96 -1.62 -5.55
C THR A 162 -5.60 -0.52 -6.40
N ILE A 163 -6.11 -0.87 -7.60
CA ILE A 163 -6.79 0.10 -8.47
C ILE A 163 -8.16 0.50 -7.90
N LEU A 164 -8.87 -0.45 -7.28
CA LEU A 164 -10.18 -0.23 -6.68
C LEU A 164 -10.12 0.45 -5.31
N ASP A 165 -8.95 0.47 -4.69
CA ASP A 165 -8.74 1.17 -3.44
C ASP A 165 -8.92 2.67 -3.63
N ARG A 166 -9.73 3.28 -2.75
CA ARG A 166 -10.12 4.69 -2.87
C ARG A 166 -8.92 5.62 -2.78
N ASP A 167 -8.00 5.36 -1.86
CA ASP A 167 -6.88 6.25 -1.59
C ASP A 167 -5.86 6.17 -2.72
N HIS A 168 -5.57 4.98 -3.22
CA HIS A 168 -4.74 4.79 -4.41
C HIS A 168 -5.35 5.43 -5.66
N ALA A 169 -6.67 5.30 -5.86
CA ALA A 169 -7.37 5.91 -6.98
C ALA A 169 -7.33 7.46 -6.91
N VAL A 170 -7.49 8.04 -5.72
CA VAL A 170 -7.39 9.50 -5.50
C VAL A 170 -5.98 9.98 -5.80
N ILE A 171 -4.93 9.28 -5.32
CA ILE A 171 -3.52 9.62 -5.59
C ILE A 171 -3.23 9.55 -7.09
N ALA A 172 -3.69 8.50 -7.77
CA ALA A 172 -3.50 8.35 -9.22
C ALA A 172 -4.18 9.48 -10.01
N LEU A 173 -5.42 9.81 -9.67
CA LEU A 173 -6.15 10.91 -10.29
C LEU A 173 -5.46 12.26 -10.05
N PHE A 174 -5.04 12.53 -8.81
CA PHE A 174 -4.32 13.75 -8.44
C PHE A 174 -3.03 13.89 -9.26
N THR A 175 -2.24 12.80 -9.38
CA THR A 175 -1.01 12.77 -10.17
C THR A 175 -1.27 13.05 -11.65
N LEU A 176 -2.34 12.46 -12.23
CA LEU A 176 -2.73 12.71 -13.61
C LEU A 176 -3.17 14.17 -13.82
N MET A 177 -3.94 14.74 -12.90
CA MET A 177 -4.36 16.13 -12.96
C MET A 177 -3.16 17.10 -12.87
N LEU A 178 -2.24 16.85 -11.93
CA LEU A 178 -1.01 17.62 -11.82
C LEU A 178 -0.16 17.53 -13.10
N GLY A 179 0.05 16.33 -13.61
CA GLY A 179 0.79 16.11 -14.87
C GLY A 179 0.14 16.85 -16.04
N GLY A 180 -1.19 16.81 -16.14
CA GLY A 180 -1.96 17.58 -17.15
C GLY A 180 -1.79 19.10 -16.99
N MET A 181 -1.88 19.60 -15.76
CA MET A 181 -1.67 21.04 -15.48
C MET A 181 -0.26 21.49 -15.88
N VAL A 182 0.75 20.73 -15.48
CA VAL A 182 2.16 20.99 -15.84
C VAL A 182 2.37 20.95 -17.35
N GLY A 183 1.80 19.97 -18.03
CA GLY A 183 1.85 19.87 -19.49
C GLY A 183 1.26 21.09 -20.19
N ILE A 184 0.15 21.63 -19.69
CA ILE A 184 -0.46 22.86 -20.21
C ILE A 184 0.44 24.07 -19.96
N ILE A 185 0.98 24.24 -18.75
CA ILE A 185 1.88 25.35 -18.39
C ILE A 185 3.14 25.31 -19.27
N TYR A 186 3.67 24.11 -19.52
CA TYR A 186 4.82 23.94 -20.39
C TYR A 186 4.51 24.33 -21.83
N ARG A 187 3.41 23.87 -22.41
CA ARG A 187 2.99 24.18 -23.79
C ARG A 187 2.67 25.66 -23.99
N ASN A 188 2.10 26.31 -23.00
CA ASN A 188 1.78 27.74 -23.07
C ASN A 188 3.01 28.66 -22.89
N GLY A 189 4.21 28.09 -22.74
CA GLY A 189 5.43 28.87 -22.56
C GLY A 189 5.55 29.52 -21.17
N GLY A 190 4.67 29.22 -20.21
CA GLY A 190 4.72 29.76 -18.85
C GLY A 190 6.06 29.46 -18.16
N MET A 191 6.60 28.26 -18.36
CA MET A 191 7.93 27.89 -17.84
C MET A 191 9.04 28.73 -18.45
N HIS A 192 8.99 29.01 -19.76
CA HIS A 192 9.95 29.89 -20.42
C HIS A 192 9.92 31.33 -19.86
N GLY A 193 8.72 31.83 -19.53
CA GLY A 193 8.55 33.13 -18.89
C GLY A 193 9.25 33.23 -17.53
N ILE A 194 9.01 32.24 -16.66
CA ILE A 194 9.67 32.15 -15.34
C ILE A 194 11.18 32.09 -15.48
N ILE A 195 11.68 31.25 -16.37
CA ILE A 195 13.12 31.08 -16.62
C ILE A 195 13.76 32.37 -17.12
N GLN A 196 13.14 33.09 -18.07
CA GLN A 196 13.66 34.36 -18.56
C GLN A 196 13.77 35.40 -17.45
N LEU A 197 12.82 35.44 -16.50
CA LEU A 197 12.91 36.33 -15.34
C LEU A 197 14.10 35.96 -14.42
N LEU A 198 14.34 34.69 -14.21
CA LEU A 198 15.45 34.21 -13.39
C LEU A 198 16.82 34.44 -14.09
N ILE A 199 16.92 34.15 -15.38
CA ILE A 199 18.15 34.31 -16.18
C ILE A 199 18.55 35.79 -16.29
N LYS A 200 17.62 36.75 -16.42
CA LYS A 200 17.94 38.17 -16.49
C LYS A 200 18.78 38.68 -15.30
N LYS A 201 18.68 38.04 -14.15
CA LYS A 201 19.43 38.37 -12.93
C LYS A 201 20.70 37.52 -12.72
N ALA A 202 20.87 36.45 -13.50
CA ALA A 202 21.95 35.47 -13.36
C ALA A 202 23.17 35.79 -14.20
N ASN A 203 23.97 36.80 -13.82
CA ASN A 203 25.15 37.27 -14.57
C ASN A 203 26.47 36.58 -14.15
N THR A 204 26.42 35.74 -13.11
CA THR A 204 27.59 35.02 -12.59
C THR A 204 27.24 33.55 -12.30
N PRO A 205 28.23 32.63 -12.30
CA PRO A 205 27.97 31.23 -11.97
C PRO A 205 27.23 31.05 -10.64
N LYS A 206 27.61 31.84 -9.63
CA LYS A 206 26.95 31.76 -8.31
C LYS A 206 25.48 32.18 -8.36
N LYS A 207 25.17 33.30 -9.05
CA LYS A 207 23.80 33.74 -9.24
C LYS A 207 23.00 32.77 -10.09
N GLY A 208 23.62 32.15 -11.09
CA GLY A 208 23.01 31.11 -11.90
C GLY A 208 22.62 29.89 -11.08
N GLN A 209 23.49 29.40 -10.21
CA GLN A 209 23.18 28.28 -9.30
C GLN A 209 22.02 28.61 -8.35
N ILE A 210 22.02 29.79 -7.74
CA ILE A 210 20.90 30.22 -6.87
C ILE A 210 19.59 30.32 -7.66
N SER A 211 19.64 30.83 -8.90
CA SER A 211 18.44 30.92 -9.74
C SER A 211 17.88 29.55 -10.10
N ILE A 212 18.75 28.56 -10.40
CA ILE A 212 18.32 27.17 -10.66
C ILE A 212 17.73 26.56 -9.41
N TRP A 213 18.35 26.76 -8.27
CA TRP A 213 17.84 26.24 -6.97
C TRP A 213 16.48 26.84 -6.62
N LEU A 214 16.30 28.18 -6.75
CA LEU A 214 15.02 28.85 -6.55
C LEU A 214 13.95 28.33 -7.54
N PHE A 215 14.33 28.09 -8.78
CA PHE A 215 13.42 27.53 -9.79
C PHE A 215 12.97 26.12 -9.41
N GLY A 216 13.89 25.29 -8.87
CA GLY A 216 13.55 23.98 -8.33
C GLY A 216 12.56 24.08 -7.17
N LEU A 217 12.72 25.04 -6.27
CA LEU A 217 11.76 25.26 -5.18
C LEU A 217 10.36 25.67 -5.65
N VAL A 218 10.23 26.37 -6.78
CA VAL A 218 8.91 26.74 -7.35
C VAL A 218 8.16 25.52 -7.88
N ILE A 219 8.88 24.47 -8.31
CA ILE A 219 8.28 23.22 -8.81
C ILE A 219 8.33 22.18 -7.70
N PHE A 220 7.67 22.44 -6.59
CA PHE A 220 7.69 21.59 -5.38
C PHE A 220 6.70 20.44 -5.39
N PHE A 221 5.70 20.49 -6.26
CA PHE A 221 4.53 19.62 -6.20
C PHE A 221 4.78 18.21 -6.74
N ASP A 222 5.83 18.00 -7.54
CA ASP A 222 6.20 16.71 -8.10
C ASP A 222 7.69 16.66 -8.47
N ASP A 223 8.41 15.65 -8.02
CA ASP A 223 9.84 15.48 -8.19
C ASP A 223 10.24 15.15 -9.63
N TYR A 224 9.45 14.35 -10.35
CA TYR A 224 9.69 14.05 -11.77
C TYR A 224 9.54 15.30 -12.65
N SER A 225 8.48 16.05 -12.42
CA SER A 225 8.25 17.32 -13.11
C SER A 225 9.36 18.32 -12.83
N ASN A 226 9.82 18.42 -11.57
CA ASN A 226 10.96 19.23 -11.19
C ASN A 226 12.20 18.83 -11.98
N THR A 227 12.58 17.55 -11.93
CA THR A 227 13.76 17.04 -12.61
C THR A 227 13.72 17.29 -14.12
N LEU A 228 12.59 17.01 -14.77
CA LEU A 228 12.44 17.20 -16.21
C LEU A 228 12.48 18.67 -16.63
N ILE A 229 11.75 19.52 -15.91
CA ILE A 229 11.61 20.93 -16.28
C ILE A 229 12.87 21.71 -15.92
N VAL A 230 13.27 21.67 -14.64
CA VAL A 230 14.45 22.44 -14.18
C VAL A 230 15.71 21.93 -14.84
N GLY A 231 15.89 20.60 -14.91
CA GLY A 231 17.05 19.97 -15.50
C GLY A 231 17.23 20.33 -16.97
N ASN A 232 16.20 20.16 -17.79
CA ASN A 232 16.31 20.44 -19.23
C ASN A 232 16.44 21.92 -19.52
N THR A 233 15.68 22.76 -18.83
CA THR A 233 15.61 24.19 -19.15
C THR A 233 16.83 24.95 -18.66
N SER A 234 17.45 24.54 -17.54
CA SER A 234 18.62 25.21 -16.98
C SER A 234 19.91 24.85 -17.72
N ARG A 235 19.90 23.88 -18.63
CA ARG A 235 21.10 23.48 -19.40
C ARG A 235 21.75 24.65 -20.13
N LEU A 236 20.97 25.42 -20.87
CA LEU A 236 21.47 26.57 -21.63
C LEU A 236 22.07 27.64 -20.72
N LEU A 237 21.50 27.85 -19.54
CA LEU A 237 22.04 28.79 -18.55
C LEU A 237 23.38 28.27 -18.01
N CYS A 238 23.48 27.00 -17.69
CA CYS A 238 24.71 26.37 -17.19
C CYS A 238 25.85 26.50 -18.25
N ASP A 239 25.56 26.22 -19.51
CA ASP A 239 26.54 26.34 -20.60
C ASP A 239 27.07 27.77 -20.73
N LYS A 240 26.19 28.77 -20.67
CA LYS A 240 26.58 30.18 -20.76
C LYS A 240 27.40 30.66 -19.56
N LEU A 241 27.18 30.13 -18.40
CA LEU A 241 27.82 30.56 -17.15
C LEU A 241 29.00 29.65 -16.72
N GLY A 242 29.36 28.62 -17.51
CA GLY A 242 30.40 27.66 -17.17
C GLY A 242 30.10 26.81 -15.93
N ILE A 243 28.83 26.50 -15.69
CA ILE A 243 28.39 25.59 -14.60
C ILE A 243 28.39 24.16 -15.16
N SER A 244 29.07 23.22 -14.47
CA SER A 244 29.16 21.83 -14.93
C SER A 244 27.79 21.10 -14.86
N ARG A 245 27.64 20.05 -15.66
CA ARG A 245 26.41 19.24 -15.72
C ARG A 245 26.18 18.49 -14.44
N GLU A 246 27.22 18.05 -13.77
CA GLU A 246 27.17 17.37 -12.46
C GLU A 246 26.65 18.33 -11.39
N LYS A 247 27.06 19.60 -11.43
CA LYS A 247 26.57 20.62 -10.51
C LYS A 247 25.08 20.92 -10.76
N LEU A 248 24.67 20.96 -12.04
CA LEU A 248 23.27 21.09 -12.40
C LEU A 248 22.46 19.91 -11.86
N ALA A 249 22.92 18.67 -12.08
CA ALA A 249 22.26 17.47 -11.57
C ALA A 249 22.08 17.52 -10.05
N TYR A 250 23.13 17.90 -9.32
CA TYR A 250 23.06 18.07 -7.87
C TYR A 250 22.03 19.12 -7.43
N LEU A 251 21.99 20.29 -8.12
CA LEU A 251 21.03 21.36 -7.78
C LEU A 251 19.59 20.92 -8.01
N VAL A 252 19.34 20.19 -9.11
CA VAL A 252 18.04 19.67 -9.45
C VAL A 252 17.62 18.59 -8.44
N ASP A 253 18.48 17.63 -8.16
CA ASP A 253 18.23 16.55 -7.22
C ASP A 253 17.95 17.08 -5.82
N SER A 254 18.72 18.07 -5.35
CA SER A 254 18.52 18.69 -4.03
C SER A 254 17.19 19.44 -3.86
N THR A 255 16.50 19.79 -4.95
CA THR A 255 15.22 20.51 -4.95
C THR A 255 14.06 19.69 -5.45
N SER A 256 14.28 18.48 -5.94
CA SER A 256 13.20 17.59 -6.41
C SER A 256 12.61 16.76 -5.26
N ALA A 257 13.12 15.58 -5.00
CA ALA A 257 12.58 14.68 -4.00
C ALA A 257 12.58 15.26 -2.56
N PRO A 258 13.66 15.89 -2.04
CA PRO A 258 13.65 16.44 -0.69
C PRO A 258 12.56 17.50 -0.47
N VAL A 259 12.33 18.37 -1.47
CA VAL A 259 11.30 19.41 -1.36
C VAL A 259 9.90 18.81 -1.52
N ALA A 260 9.70 17.91 -2.47
CA ALA A 260 8.43 17.24 -2.68
C ALA A 260 7.99 16.41 -1.46
N THR A 261 8.94 15.85 -0.69
CA THR A 261 8.65 15.04 0.49
C THR A 261 8.13 15.87 1.67
N ILE A 262 8.55 17.13 1.81
CA ILE A 262 8.18 18.00 2.95
C ILE A 262 7.13 19.06 2.60
N ALA A 263 6.87 19.29 1.33
CA ALA A 263 5.89 20.32 0.90
C ALA A 263 4.46 19.85 1.16
N VAL A 264 3.60 20.81 1.53
CA VAL A 264 2.25 20.56 2.05
C VAL A 264 1.27 20.01 0.99
N ILE A 265 1.54 20.23 -0.29
CA ILE A 265 0.68 19.78 -1.41
C ILE A 265 1.57 19.14 -2.46
N THR A 266 1.73 17.82 -2.38
CA THR A 266 2.54 17.05 -3.33
C THR A 266 1.94 15.66 -3.56
N THR A 267 2.42 14.95 -4.58
CA THR A 267 2.08 13.53 -4.79
C THR A 267 2.54 12.64 -3.62
N TRP A 268 3.67 13.00 -2.99
CA TRP A 268 4.25 12.25 -1.88
C TRP A 268 3.45 12.33 -0.58
N ILE A 269 2.91 13.50 -0.25
CA ILE A 269 2.16 13.69 1.00
C ILE A 269 0.90 12.84 1.03
N GLY A 270 0.20 12.70 -0.11
CA GLY A 270 -0.98 11.83 -0.21
C GLY A 270 -0.66 10.39 0.16
N PHE A 271 0.42 9.85 -0.39
CA PHE A 271 0.87 8.49 -0.10
C PHE A 271 1.33 8.32 1.37
N GLN A 272 2.09 9.26 1.91
CA GLN A 272 2.55 9.21 3.30
C GLN A 272 1.40 9.27 4.30
N ILE A 273 0.42 10.14 4.06
CA ILE A 273 -0.78 10.24 4.91
C ILE A 273 -1.60 8.96 4.88
N SER A 274 -1.76 8.32 3.72
CA SER A 274 -2.45 7.04 3.61
C SER A 274 -1.77 5.97 4.48
N ILE A 275 -0.46 5.78 4.36
CA ILE A 275 0.29 4.80 5.18
C ILE A 275 0.18 5.10 6.69
N ILE A 276 0.26 6.38 7.09
CA ILE A 276 0.13 6.79 8.49
C ILE A 276 -1.30 6.47 8.97
N SER A 277 -2.33 6.76 8.17
CA SER A 277 -3.73 6.49 8.50
C SER A 277 -3.96 5.00 8.75
N ASP A 278 -3.51 4.13 7.83
CA ASP A 278 -3.61 2.67 7.98
C ASP A 278 -2.90 2.16 9.23
N SER A 279 -1.74 2.79 9.55
CA SER A 279 -0.98 2.45 10.75
C SER A 279 -1.73 2.85 12.04
N ILE A 280 -2.36 4.03 12.06
CA ILE A 280 -3.17 4.51 13.19
C ILE A 280 -4.35 3.56 13.43
N GLU A 281 -5.05 3.15 12.38
CA GLU A 281 -6.16 2.21 12.49
C GLU A 281 -5.71 0.85 13.05
N THR A 282 -4.54 0.38 12.63
CA THR A 282 -3.98 -0.90 13.07
C THR A 282 -3.54 -0.87 14.54
N ILE A 283 -2.91 0.23 15.00
CA ILE A 283 -2.40 0.37 16.37
C ILE A 283 -3.56 0.64 17.33
N GLY A 284 -4.50 1.48 16.94
CA GLY A 284 -5.60 1.92 17.78
C GLY A 284 -5.16 2.87 18.92
N GLY A 285 -6.12 3.64 19.47
CA GLY A 285 -5.85 4.50 20.62
C GLY A 285 -5.08 5.79 20.34
N ILE A 286 -4.77 6.10 19.07
CA ILE A 286 -4.15 7.35 18.65
C ILE A 286 -5.27 8.32 18.24
N SER A 287 -5.37 9.46 18.91
CA SER A 287 -6.39 10.49 18.64
C SER A 287 -5.93 11.55 17.63
N GLU A 288 -4.64 11.62 17.32
CA GLU A 288 -4.09 12.59 16.38
C GLU A 288 -4.39 12.19 14.93
N SER A 289 -4.61 13.20 14.07
CA SER A 289 -4.81 12.95 12.65
C SER A 289 -3.50 12.55 11.96
N ALA A 290 -3.58 11.72 10.92
CA ALA A 290 -2.42 11.30 10.13
C ALA A 290 -1.64 12.51 9.56
N TYR A 291 -2.34 13.57 9.16
CA TYR A 291 -1.73 14.81 8.68
C TYR A 291 -0.89 15.50 9.76
N LEU A 292 -1.39 15.59 11.00
CA LEU A 292 -0.67 16.23 12.09
C LEU A 292 0.59 15.43 12.47
N LEU A 293 0.48 14.10 12.50
CA LEU A 293 1.63 13.23 12.71
C LEU A 293 2.67 13.40 11.61
N PHE A 294 2.23 13.50 10.34
CA PHE A 294 3.14 13.80 9.24
C PHE A 294 3.89 15.12 9.45
N ILE A 295 3.18 16.22 9.75
CA ILE A 295 3.81 17.53 9.99
C ILE A 295 4.81 17.47 11.13
N ASN A 296 4.47 16.80 12.22
CA ASN A 296 5.38 16.64 13.37
C ASN A 296 6.60 15.79 13.03
N SER A 297 6.49 14.85 12.07
CA SER A 297 7.61 14.01 11.63
C SER A 297 8.64 14.74 10.76
N ILE A 298 8.26 15.87 10.13
CA ILE A 298 9.15 16.64 9.24
C ILE A 298 10.44 17.05 9.95
N ALA A 299 10.37 17.39 11.24
CA ALA A 299 11.55 17.75 12.04
C ALA A 299 12.60 16.62 12.16
N TYR A 300 12.19 15.38 11.89
CA TYR A 300 13.04 14.18 11.94
C TYR A 300 13.38 13.63 10.55
N SER A 301 12.93 14.30 9.50
CA SER A 301 13.26 13.96 8.09
C SER A 301 14.63 14.53 7.73
N PHE A 302 15.49 13.72 7.12
CA PHE A 302 16.86 14.08 6.74
C PHE A 302 16.97 14.34 5.24
#